data_e6c102302f7dcb0697cf2a2e04015df6
#
_entry.id   e6c102302f7dcb0697cf2a2e04015df6
#
_cell.length_a   1.000
_cell.length_b   1.000
_cell.length_c   1.000
_cell.angle_alpha   90.00
_cell.angle_beta   90.00
_cell.angle_gamma   90.00
#
_symmetry.space_group_name_H-M   'P 1'
#
loop_
_entity.id
_entity.type
_entity.pdbx_description
1 polymer ?
#
loop_
_entity_poly.entity_id
_entity_poly.type
_entity_poly.pdbx_seq_one_letter_code
_entity_poly.pdbx_strand_id
1 'polypeptide(L)'
;MITKPEIKEGERYIGATVSAEGVVTHIILLPGDKNLNWEKSKEWAESIGGDLPNRIEQAMLYATVPDEFKKDAYWSNTHHASDSDYAWSQNFNYGTQLIYTTDYKLRARAVRRLTIL
;
A
#
# COMPACT_ATOMS: atom_id res chain seq x y z
N MET A 1 5.05 15.47 -19.73
CA MET A 1 3.90 14.56 -19.53
C MET A 1 4.34 13.28 -18.86
N ILE A 2 3.59 12.82 -17.86
CA ILE A 2 3.89 11.55 -17.19
C ILE A 2 3.26 10.42 -17.99
N THR A 3 4.10 9.49 -18.45
CA THR A 3 3.65 8.35 -19.25
C THR A 3 3.47 7.14 -18.34
N LYS A 4 2.32 6.49 -18.45
CA LYS A 4 2.03 5.25 -17.73
C LYS A 4 3.06 4.18 -18.12
N PRO A 5 3.72 3.52 -17.14
CA PRO A 5 4.68 2.46 -17.43
C PRO A 5 4.00 1.18 -17.87
N GLU A 6 4.77 0.26 -18.44
CA GLU A 6 4.29 -1.08 -18.70
C GLU A 6 4.04 -1.80 -17.37
N ILE A 7 2.94 -2.55 -17.33
CA ILE A 7 2.59 -3.37 -16.18
C ILE A 7 2.44 -4.83 -16.62
N LYS A 8 2.64 -5.73 -15.66
CA LYS A 8 2.52 -7.17 -15.89
C LYS A 8 1.08 -7.62 -15.68
N GLU A 9 0.77 -8.82 -16.17
CA GLU A 9 -0.53 -9.44 -15.93
C GLU A 9 -0.81 -9.55 -14.42
N GLY A 10 -2.02 -9.21 -14.03
CA GLY A 10 -2.46 -9.22 -12.63
C GLY A 10 -2.11 -7.96 -11.86
N GLU A 11 -1.27 -7.10 -12.41
CA GLU A 11 -0.94 -5.80 -11.80
C GLU A 11 -1.94 -4.74 -12.23
N ARG A 12 -2.07 -3.70 -11.43
CA ARG A 12 -2.92 -2.57 -11.78
C ARG A 12 -2.21 -1.26 -11.51
N TYR A 13 -2.14 -0.40 -12.51
CA TYR A 13 -1.55 0.93 -12.37
C TYR A 13 -2.50 1.83 -11.57
N ILE A 14 -1.97 2.51 -10.54
CA ILE A 14 -2.76 3.35 -9.65
C ILE A 14 -2.61 4.82 -9.99
N GLY A 15 -1.41 5.24 -10.31
CA GLY A 15 -1.08 6.63 -10.56
C GLY A 15 0.36 6.91 -10.19
N ALA A 16 0.68 8.18 -10.02
CA ALA A 16 2.02 8.59 -9.66
C ALA A 16 1.98 9.68 -8.59
N THR A 17 3.05 9.72 -7.79
CA THR A 17 3.28 10.82 -6.85
C THR A 17 4.42 11.68 -7.39
N VAL A 18 4.42 12.96 -7.03
CA VAL A 18 5.48 13.88 -7.39
C VAL A 18 5.99 14.52 -6.11
N SER A 19 7.28 14.36 -5.83
CA SER A 19 7.89 14.94 -4.63
C SER A 19 8.06 16.46 -4.78
N ALA A 20 8.42 17.11 -3.67
CA ALA A 20 8.70 18.56 -3.67
C ALA A 20 9.83 18.91 -4.65
N GLU A 21 10.75 17.97 -4.89
CA GLU A 21 11.88 18.13 -5.82
C GLU A 21 11.50 17.78 -7.27
N GLY A 22 10.23 17.40 -7.51
CA GLY A 22 9.76 17.06 -8.84
C GLY A 22 10.03 15.62 -9.25
N VAL A 23 10.41 14.74 -8.32
CA VAL A 23 10.65 13.34 -8.64
C VAL A 23 9.31 12.59 -8.75
N VAL A 24 9.12 11.95 -9.89
CA VAL A 24 7.91 11.19 -10.19
C VAL A 24 8.10 9.72 -9.82
N THR A 25 7.16 9.17 -9.05
CA THR A 25 7.16 7.75 -8.69
C THR A 25 5.81 7.14 -9.07
N HIS A 26 5.83 6.18 -9.97
CA HIS A 26 4.64 5.40 -10.35
C HIS A 26 4.33 4.38 -9.27
N ILE A 27 3.04 4.19 -9.00
CA ILE A 27 2.55 3.22 -8.01
C ILE A 27 1.76 2.15 -8.75
N ILE A 28 2.14 0.90 -8.57
CA ILE A 28 1.54 -0.25 -9.25
C ILE A 28 1.10 -1.25 -8.18
N LEU A 29 -0.19 -1.60 -8.18
CA LEU A 29 -0.74 -2.58 -7.25
C LEU A 29 -0.42 -3.97 -7.73
N LEU A 30 0.17 -4.78 -6.85
CA LEU A 30 0.51 -6.17 -7.13
C LEU A 30 -0.66 -7.10 -6.79
N PRO A 31 -0.76 -8.25 -7.45
CA PRO A 31 -1.77 -9.24 -7.11
C PRO A 31 -1.47 -9.90 -5.77
N GLY A 32 -2.50 -10.47 -5.16
CA GLY A 32 -2.40 -11.18 -3.88
C GLY A 32 -3.03 -10.40 -2.74
N ASP A 33 -3.58 -11.16 -1.78
CA ASP A 33 -4.25 -10.61 -0.59
C ASP A 33 -4.01 -11.61 0.54
N LYS A 34 -3.39 -11.16 1.60
CA LYS A 34 -3.02 -12.00 2.75
C LYS A 34 -3.66 -11.47 4.03
N ASN A 35 -3.74 -12.31 5.03
CA ASN A 35 -4.20 -11.93 6.37
C ASN A 35 -3.11 -12.35 7.37
N LEU A 36 -2.29 -11.39 7.78
CA LEU A 36 -1.07 -11.61 8.54
C LEU A 36 -0.85 -10.46 9.52
N ASN A 37 0.01 -10.67 10.53
CA ASN A 37 0.44 -9.55 11.36
C ASN A 37 1.36 -8.61 10.54
N TRP A 38 1.71 -7.48 11.10
CA TRP A 38 2.40 -6.42 10.37
C TRP A 38 3.78 -6.86 9.83
N GLU A 39 4.59 -7.48 10.68
CA GLU A 39 5.93 -7.93 10.27
C GLU A 39 5.86 -8.96 9.14
N LYS A 40 4.96 -9.95 9.29
CA LYS A 40 4.79 -10.98 8.26
C LYS A 40 4.18 -10.42 6.98
N SER A 41 3.35 -9.40 7.09
CA SER A 41 2.80 -8.71 5.91
C SER A 41 3.89 -8.01 5.13
N LYS A 42 4.82 -7.35 5.82
CA LYS A 42 5.98 -6.70 5.19
C LYS A 42 6.89 -7.73 4.51
N GLU A 43 7.18 -8.83 5.21
CA GLU A 43 8.01 -9.91 4.64
C GLU A 43 7.36 -10.50 3.40
N TRP A 44 6.05 -10.74 3.44
CA TRP A 44 5.33 -11.26 2.28
C TRP A 44 5.39 -10.29 1.10
N ALA A 45 5.15 -9.00 1.34
CA ALA A 45 5.20 -7.99 0.28
C ALA A 45 6.57 -7.96 -0.40
N GLU A 46 7.64 -8.01 0.40
CA GLU A 46 9.01 -8.09 -0.09
C GLU A 46 9.24 -9.34 -0.93
N SER A 47 8.70 -10.47 -0.50
CA SER A 47 8.88 -11.76 -1.19
C SER A 47 8.29 -11.77 -2.59
N ILE A 48 7.31 -10.91 -2.86
CA ILE A 48 6.68 -10.80 -4.20
C ILE A 48 7.18 -9.59 -4.98
N GLY A 49 8.26 -8.96 -4.53
CA GLY A 49 8.90 -7.85 -5.24
C GLY A 49 8.29 -6.49 -4.96
N GLY A 50 7.59 -6.32 -3.85
CA GLY A 50 6.93 -5.07 -3.51
C GLY A 50 7.16 -4.63 -2.07
N ASP A 51 6.24 -3.80 -1.61
CA ASP A 51 6.21 -3.25 -0.27
C ASP A 51 4.75 -3.01 0.11
N LEU A 52 4.46 -2.91 1.39
CA LEU A 52 3.15 -2.42 1.81
C LEU A 52 3.01 -0.95 1.41
N PRO A 53 1.81 -0.49 1.06
CA PRO A 53 1.60 0.92 0.72
C PRO A 53 1.87 1.82 1.93
N ASN A 54 2.38 3.01 1.69
CA ASN A 54 2.40 4.04 2.72
C ASN A 54 1.01 4.66 2.86
N ARG A 55 0.84 5.59 3.80
CA ARG A 55 -0.47 6.16 4.10
C ARG A 55 -1.05 6.97 2.93
N ILE A 56 -0.19 7.65 2.18
CA ILE A 56 -0.61 8.42 0.99
C ILE A 56 -1.08 7.47 -0.10
N GLU A 57 -0.31 6.42 -0.35
CA GLU A 57 -0.64 5.40 -1.34
C GLU A 57 -1.94 4.68 -0.98
N GLN A 58 -2.17 4.42 0.32
CA GLN A 58 -3.42 3.81 0.77
C GLN A 58 -4.62 4.70 0.45
N ALA A 59 -4.50 6.00 0.65
CA ALA A 59 -5.56 6.95 0.28
C ALA A 59 -5.81 6.95 -1.23
N MET A 60 -4.74 6.89 -2.04
CA MET A 60 -4.85 6.77 -3.49
C MET A 60 -5.58 5.49 -3.89
N LEU A 61 -5.20 4.36 -3.30
CA LEU A 61 -5.82 3.06 -3.56
C LEU A 61 -7.31 3.07 -3.23
N TYR A 62 -7.67 3.62 -2.08
CA TYR A 62 -9.08 3.72 -1.68
C TYR A 62 -9.87 4.62 -2.63
N ALA A 63 -9.27 5.72 -3.07
CA ALA A 63 -9.94 6.69 -3.93
C ALA A 63 -10.07 6.21 -5.38
N THR A 64 -9.14 5.37 -5.86
CA THR A 64 -9.05 5.02 -7.29
C THR A 64 -9.50 3.60 -7.61
N VAL A 65 -9.17 2.63 -6.75
CA VAL A 65 -9.42 1.21 -7.02
C VAL A 65 -9.96 0.47 -5.79
N PRO A 66 -10.99 1.00 -5.10
CA PRO A 66 -11.50 0.33 -3.90
C PRO A 66 -12.04 -1.07 -4.19
N ASP A 67 -12.45 -1.34 -5.41
CA ASP A 67 -12.95 -2.64 -5.86
C ASP A 67 -11.90 -3.74 -5.83
N GLU A 68 -10.61 -3.39 -5.79
CA GLU A 68 -9.50 -4.34 -5.69
C GLU A 68 -9.30 -4.85 -4.26
N PHE A 69 -10.04 -4.33 -3.30
CA PHE A 69 -9.85 -4.61 -1.88
C PHE A 69 -11.15 -5.14 -1.28
N LYS A 70 -11.01 -6.02 -0.29
CA LYS A 70 -12.14 -6.40 0.55
C LYS A 70 -12.50 -5.23 1.45
N LYS A 71 -13.75 -5.21 1.92
CA LYS A 71 -14.22 -4.14 2.83
C LYS A 71 -13.69 -4.41 4.24
N ASP A 72 -12.41 -4.22 4.41
CA ASP A 72 -11.65 -4.61 5.59
C ASP A 72 -10.47 -3.68 5.78
N ALA A 73 -9.76 -3.83 6.90
CA ALA A 73 -8.57 -3.03 7.18
C ALA A 73 -7.33 -3.70 6.58
N TYR A 74 -6.48 -2.89 5.97
CA TYR A 74 -5.23 -3.30 5.32
C TYR A 74 -4.05 -2.57 5.92
N TRP A 75 -2.97 -3.29 6.21
CA TRP A 75 -1.74 -2.72 6.77
C TRP A 75 -1.07 -1.73 5.83
N SER A 76 -0.57 -0.63 6.38
CA SER A 76 0.41 0.24 5.72
C SER A 76 1.83 -0.20 6.10
N ASN A 77 2.83 0.39 5.46
CA ASN A 77 4.23 0.19 5.86
C ASN A 77 4.68 1.12 7.00
N THR A 78 3.79 1.90 7.57
CA THR A 78 4.14 3.03 8.43
C THR A 78 3.79 2.78 9.90
N HIS A 79 4.80 2.80 10.77
CA HIS A 79 4.61 2.81 12.22
C HIS A 79 3.87 4.07 12.65
N HIS A 80 3.19 4.00 13.80
CA HIS A 80 2.73 5.19 14.49
C HIS A 80 3.96 6.00 14.96
N ALA A 81 3.90 7.32 14.80
CA ALA A 81 5.06 8.20 15.01
C ALA A 81 5.62 8.15 16.44
N SER A 82 4.77 7.93 17.45
CA SER A 82 5.18 7.95 18.87
C SER A 82 5.14 6.58 19.54
N ASP A 83 4.70 5.52 18.85
CA ASP A 83 4.61 4.18 19.43
C ASP A 83 4.82 3.12 18.35
N SER A 84 6.01 2.50 18.35
CA SER A 84 6.40 1.51 17.35
C SER A 84 5.66 0.17 17.50
N ASP A 85 4.92 -0.03 18.59
CA ASP A 85 4.07 -1.21 18.74
C ASP A 85 2.79 -1.09 17.92
N TYR A 86 2.54 0.07 17.32
CA TYR A 86 1.36 0.34 16.49
C TYR A 86 1.79 0.71 15.07
N ALA A 87 0.99 0.29 14.10
CA ALA A 87 1.16 0.69 12.71
C ALA A 87 -0.17 1.17 12.14
N TRP A 88 -0.08 2.00 11.10
CA TRP A 88 -1.25 2.55 10.43
C TRP A 88 -1.86 1.53 9.48
N SER A 89 -3.18 1.64 9.32
CA SER A 89 -3.96 0.85 8.38
C SER A 89 -4.95 1.74 7.63
N GLN A 90 -5.44 1.24 6.50
CA GLN A 90 -6.53 1.85 5.75
C GLN A 90 -7.73 0.91 5.80
N ASN A 91 -8.87 1.42 6.23
CA ASN A 91 -10.12 0.66 6.17
C ASN A 91 -10.77 0.90 4.81
N PHE A 92 -10.96 -0.17 4.04
CA PHE A 92 -11.56 -0.08 2.70
C PHE A 92 -13.08 -0.20 2.71
N ASN A 93 -13.68 -0.28 3.89
CA ASN A 93 -15.13 -0.20 4.03
C ASN A 93 -15.57 1.25 4.30
N TYR A 94 -14.88 1.93 5.21
CA TYR A 94 -15.26 3.29 5.65
C TYR A 94 -14.31 4.38 5.17
N GLY A 95 -13.14 4.04 4.65
CA GLY A 95 -12.17 5.03 4.19
C GLY A 95 -11.32 5.66 5.28
N THR A 96 -11.44 5.20 6.51
CA THR A 96 -10.67 5.74 7.64
C THR A 96 -9.27 5.13 7.69
N GLN A 97 -8.32 5.90 8.25
CA GLN A 97 -7.01 5.37 8.60
C GLN A 97 -6.93 5.29 10.13
N LEU A 98 -6.56 4.13 10.63
CA LEU A 98 -6.52 3.84 12.06
C LEU A 98 -5.24 3.09 12.39
N ILE A 99 -4.87 3.11 13.67
CA ILE A 99 -3.73 2.33 14.15
C ILE A 99 -4.20 1.06 14.82
N TYR A 100 -3.40 0.01 14.69
CA TYR A 100 -3.58 -1.27 15.39
C TYR A 100 -2.24 -1.74 15.90
N THR A 101 -2.25 -2.53 16.97
CA THR A 101 -1.03 -3.17 17.44
C THR A 101 -0.49 -4.11 16.36
N THR A 102 0.83 -4.14 16.22
CA THR A 102 1.50 -4.85 15.11
C THR A 102 1.33 -6.36 15.17
N ASP A 103 0.88 -6.91 16.30
CA ASP A 103 0.59 -8.33 16.44
C ASP A 103 -0.80 -8.74 15.93
N TYR A 104 -1.68 -7.78 15.64
CA TYR A 104 -2.98 -8.07 15.02
C TYR A 104 -2.79 -8.62 13.62
N LYS A 105 -3.71 -9.49 13.22
CA LYS A 105 -3.81 -9.93 11.82
C LYS A 105 -4.79 -9.02 11.10
N LEU A 106 -4.29 -8.25 10.16
CA LEU A 106 -5.09 -7.48 9.21
C LEU A 106 -4.78 -8.00 7.82
N ARG A 107 -5.50 -7.49 6.83
CA ARG A 107 -5.21 -7.85 5.45
C ARG A 107 -4.00 -7.08 4.94
N ALA A 108 -3.40 -7.60 3.89
CA ALA A 108 -2.24 -7.00 3.25
C ALA A 108 -2.34 -7.12 1.73
N ARG A 109 -2.08 -6.02 1.04
CA ARG A 109 -1.84 -5.94 -0.39
C ARG A 109 -0.53 -5.19 -0.58
N ALA A 110 0.20 -5.52 -1.62
CA ALA A 110 1.49 -4.91 -1.87
C ALA A 110 1.44 -4.02 -3.11
N VAL A 111 2.32 -3.02 -3.14
CA VAL A 111 2.58 -2.19 -4.30
C VAL A 111 4.05 -2.31 -4.69
N ARG A 112 4.37 -2.02 -5.95
CA ARG A 112 5.75 -1.73 -6.35
C ARG A 112 5.81 -0.30 -6.87
N ARG A 113 6.97 0.30 -6.68
CA ARG A 113 7.20 1.71 -7.04
C ARG A 113 8.24 1.77 -8.15
N LEU A 114 7.98 2.61 -9.13
CA LEU A 114 8.89 2.86 -10.23
C LEU A 114 9.17 4.35 -10.30
N THR A 115 10.36 4.72 -9.86
CA THR A 115 10.77 6.13 -9.81
C THR A 115 11.44 6.50 -11.11
N ILE A 116 11.04 7.64 -11.67
CA ILE A 116 11.62 8.20 -12.87
C ILE A 116 12.71 9.19 -12.45
N LEU A 117 13.93 8.92 -12.86
CA LEU A 117 15.09 9.75 -12.51
C LEU A 117 15.44 10.75 -13.61
#